data_ff70cdec44a70c7f9d498538fdef5554
#
_entry.id   ff70cdec44a70c7f9d498538fdef5554
#
_cell.length_a   1.000
_cell.length_b   1.000
_cell.length_c   1.000
_cell.angle_alpha   90.00
_cell.angle_beta   90.00
_cell.angle_gamma   90.00
#
_symmetry.space_group_name_H-M   'P 1'
#
loop_
_entity.id
_entity.type
_entity.pdbx_description
1 polymer ?
#
loop_
_entity_poly.entity_id
_entity_poly.type
_entity_poly.pdbx_seq_one_letter_code
_entity_poly.pdbx_strand_id
1 'polypeptide(L)'
;VVANPPYMGSKNMNKWLGDWVKKHYKDVKGDLFSCFMTRNVGMGTEHAQLGFMTPYVWMFIGTYEKLRKFVIQQNTITSLIQLEYSGFSGATVPICTFTLQKGYCPGYRGGYVRLSDFAGADQQAPRALEALANPDCGWFYRADASSFKAIPGNPIAYWATAKLIEGFKKGSRLDQNGDPRQGLKT
;
A
#
# COMPACT_ATOMS: atom_id res chain seq x y z
N VAL A 1 -3.27 11.06 -13.98
CA VAL A 1 -4.58 10.55 -13.50
C VAL A 1 -4.63 10.74 -12.00
N VAL A 2 -5.75 11.27 -11.47
CA VAL A 2 -6.00 11.35 -10.03
C VAL A 2 -7.32 10.65 -9.74
N ALA A 3 -7.38 9.81 -8.70
CA ALA A 3 -8.57 9.05 -8.36
C ALA A 3 -8.72 8.81 -6.84
N ASN A 4 -9.96 8.97 -6.38
CA ASN A 4 -10.45 8.40 -5.14
C ASN A 4 -11.48 7.32 -5.55
N PRO A 5 -11.04 6.09 -5.80
CA PRO A 5 -11.92 5.04 -6.32
C PRO A 5 -12.92 4.56 -5.26
N PRO A 6 -14.05 3.97 -5.67
CA PRO A 6 -15.00 3.41 -4.73
C PRO A 6 -14.40 2.24 -3.93
N TYR A 7 -14.66 2.21 -2.62
CA TYR A 7 -14.27 1.12 -1.72
C TYR A 7 -15.45 0.14 -1.62
N MET A 8 -15.39 -0.90 -2.43
CA MET A 8 -16.44 -1.91 -2.49
C MET A 8 -15.80 -3.30 -2.56
N GLY A 9 -15.74 -3.97 -1.44
CA GLY A 9 -15.27 -5.35 -1.35
C GLY A 9 -16.11 -6.30 -2.20
N SER A 10 -15.50 -7.34 -2.72
CA SER A 10 -16.13 -8.29 -3.65
C SER A 10 -17.45 -8.91 -3.15
N LYS A 11 -17.65 -9.00 -1.84
CA LYS A 11 -18.89 -9.50 -1.22
C LYS A 11 -20.09 -8.55 -1.41
N ASN A 12 -19.82 -7.26 -1.63
CA ASN A 12 -20.83 -6.22 -1.80
C ASN A 12 -21.13 -5.93 -3.27
N MET A 13 -20.42 -6.55 -4.20
CA MET A 13 -20.68 -6.43 -5.63
C MET A 13 -21.92 -7.25 -6.02
N ASN A 14 -22.77 -6.69 -6.87
CA ASN A 14 -23.82 -7.49 -7.49
C ASN A 14 -23.21 -8.57 -8.41
N LYS A 15 -24.03 -9.55 -8.80
CA LYS A 15 -23.55 -10.71 -9.57
C LYS A 15 -22.85 -10.28 -10.88
N TRP A 16 -23.45 -9.37 -11.63
CA TRP A 16 -22.88 -8.90 -12.90
C TRP A 16 -21.50 -8.27 -12.73
N LEU A 17 -21.37 -7.34 -11.79
CA LEU A 17 -20.09 -6.66 -11.50
C LEU A 17 -19.05 -7.63 -10.98
N GLY A 18 -19.45 -8.52 -10.05
CA GLY A 18 -18.55 -9.53 -9.47
C GLY A 18 -18.00 -10.49 -10.53
N ASP A 19 -18.84 -10.96 -11.44
CA ASP A 19 -18.43 -11.84 -12.53
C ASP A 19 -17.52 -11.11 -13.53
N TRP A 20 -17.84 -9.85 -13.86
CA TRP A 20 -17.02 -9.01 -14.73
C TRP A 20 -15.64 -8.74 -14.13
N VAL A 21 -15.56 -8.37 -12.86
CA VAL A 21 -14.29 -8.14 -12.13
C VAL A 21 -13.46 -9.42 -12.06
N LYS A 22 -14.07 -10.57 -11.77
CA LYS A 22 -13.36 -11.86 -11.76
C LYS A 22 -12.76 -12.21 -13.12
N LYS A 23 -13.45 -11.86 -14.19
CA LYS A 23 -12.99 -12.12 -15.57
C LYS A 23 -11.84 -11.18 -15.97
N HIS A 24 -11.94 -9.88 -15.69
CA HIS A 24 -11.06 -8.85 -16.22
C HIS A 24 -9.94 -8.42 -15.25
N TYR A 25 -10.14 -8.60 -13.94
CA TYR A 25 -9.22 -8.18 -12.87
C TYR A 25 -8.93 -9.29 -11.87
N LYS A 26 -8.70 -10.50 -12.37
CA LYS A 26 -8.53 -11.73 -11.59
C LYS A 26 -7.59 -11.57 -10.38
N ASP A 27 -6.48 -10.86 -10.55
CA ASP A 27 -5.42 -10.73 -9.56
C ASP A 27 -5.69 -9.66 -8.50
N VAL A 28 -6.64 -8.77 -8.76
CA VAL A 28 -6.98 -7.63 -7.88
C VAL A 28 -8.48 -7.55 -7.59
N LYS A 29 -9.20 -8.64 -7.79
CA LYS A 29 -10.68 -8.73 -7.69
C LYS A 29 -11.26 -8.56 -6.28
N GLY A 30 -10.41 -8.40 -5.26
CA GLY A 30 -10.84 -8.36 -3.86
C GLY A 30 -11.65 -7.12 -3.50
N ASP A 31 -11.40 -6.00 -4.17
CA ASP A 31 -12.11 -4.74 -3.97
C ASP A 31 -12.05 -3.88 -5.24
N LEU A 32 -13.02 -3.00 -5.45
CA LEU A 32 -13.04 -2.12 -6.62
C LEU A 32 -11.86 -1.16 -6.66
N PHE A 33 -11.43 -0.60 -5.54
CA PHE A 33 -10.29 0.33 -5.54
C PHE A 33 -9.05 -0.31 -6.19
N SER A 34 -8.80 -1.59 -5.93
CA SER A 34 -7.66 -2.30 -6.50
C SER A 34 -7.77 -2.52 -8.01
N CYS A 35 -8.99 -2.74 -8.50
CA CYS A 35 -9.27 -2.80 -9.94
C CYS A 35 -9.05 -1.43 -10.60
N PHE A 36 -9.50 -0.36 -9.95
CA PHE A 36 -9.31 1.02 -10.43
C PHE A 36 -7.83 1.42 -10.46
N MET A 37 -7.05 1.06 -9.46
CA MET A 37 -5.59 1.29 -9.47
C MET A 37 -4.97 0.68 -10.73
N THR A 38 -5.24 -0.60 -10.99
CA THR A 38 -4.69 -1.32 -12.15
C THR A 38 -5.17 -0.70 -13.47
N ARG A 39 -6.47 -0.40 -13.57
CA ARG A 39 -7.05 0.22 -14.76
C ARG A 39 -6.43 1.58 -15.05
N ASN A 40 -6.33 2.44 -14.04
CA ASN A 40 -5.82 3.81 -14.20
C ASN A 40 -4.34 3.82 -14.62
N VAL A 41 -3.53 2.91 -14.09
CA VAL A 41 -2.15 2.72 -14.58
C VAL A 41 -2.16 2.29 -16.04
N GLY A 42 -3.07 1.39 -16.44
CA GLY A 42 -3.22 0.96 -17.83
C GLY A 42 -3.60 2.10 -18.79
N MET A 43 -4.34 3.11 -18.31
CA MET A 43 -4.74 4.29 -19.11
C MET A 43 -3.62 5.35 -19.25
N GLY A 44 -2.62 5.30 -18.38
CA GLY A 44 -1.49 6.23 -18.45
C GLY A 44 -0.54 5.93 -19.61
N THR A 45 0.05 6.97 -20.17
CA THR A 45 1.21 6.85 -21.08
C THR A 45 2.43 6.38 -20.31
N GLU A 46 3.53 6.11 -21.00
CA GLU A 46 4.81 5.84 -20.35
C GLU A 46 5.23 7.02 -19.46
N HIS A 47 5.76 6.72 -18.27
CA HIS A 47 6.11 7.69 -17.23
C HIS A 47 4.94 8.57 -16.71
N ALA A 48 3.69 8.23 -17.02
CA ALA A 48 2.54 8.95 -16.49
C ALA A 48 2.57 9.01 -14.96
N GLN A 49 2.20 10.17 -14.42
CA GLN A 49 2.03 10.36 -12.98
C GLN A 49 0.58 10.08 -12.59
N LEU A 50 0.40 9.30 -11.54
CA LEU A 50 -0.92 8.90 -11.04
C LEU A 50 -0.99 9.20 -9.53
N GLY A 51 -2.11 9.75 -9.08
CA GLY A 51 -2.40 10.00 -7.67
C GLY A 51 -3.61 9.22 -7.21
N PHE A 52 -3.52 8.60 -6.04
CA PHE A 52 -4.58 7.78 -5.48
C PHE A 52 -4.85 8.11 -4.02
N MET A 53 -6.12 7.97 -3.63
CA MET A 53 -6.55 7.88 -2.25
C MET A 53 -7.28 6.56 -2.08
N THR A 54 -6.81 5.68 -1.21
CA THR A 54 -7.36 4.32 -1.05
C THR A 54 -7.27 3.85 0.40
N PRO A 55 -8.02 2.80 0.79
CA PRO A 55 -7.72 2.10 2.04
C PRO A 55 -6.28 1.59 2.02
N TYR A 56 -5.52 1.75 3.11
CA TYR A 56 -4.12 1.29 3.13
C TYR A 56 -3.96 -0.22 3.39
N VAL A 57 -5.05 -0.96 3.57
CA VAL A 57 -5.02 -2.41 3.79
C VAL A 57 -4.26 -3.18 2.70
N TRP A 58 -4.26 -2.67 1.47
CA TRP A 58 -3.50 -3.28 0.36
C TRP A 58 -2.00 -3.33 0.62
N MET A 59 -1.47 -2.44 1.45
CA MET A 59 -0.05 -2.38 1.77
C MET A 59 0.43 -3.63 2.52
N PHE A 60 -0.45 -4.33 3.25
CA PHE A 60 -0.06 -5.36 4.22
C PHE A 60 -0.76 -6.69 4.07
N ILE A 61 -2.07 -6.72 3.75
CA ILE A 61 -2.88 -7.94 3.78
C ILE A 61 -2.54 -8.86 2.60
N GLY A 62 -2.46 -10.18 2.87
CA GLY A 62 -2.10 -11.21 1.88
C GLY A 62 -2.96 -11.20 0.62
N THR A 63 -4.26 -10.91 0.73
CA THR A 63 -5.19 -10.81 -0.41
C THR A 63 -4.71 -9.86 -1.51
N TYR A 64 -3.94 -8.82 -1.16
CA TYR A 64 -3.43 -7.82 -2.09
C TYR A 64 -1.96 -8.02 -2.49
N GLU A 65 -1.37 -9.19 -2.22
CA GLU A 65 0.03 -9.45 -2.59
C GLU A 65 0.29 -9.25 -4.09
N LYS A 66 -0.62 -9.68 -4.95
CA LYS A 66 -0.49 -9.50 -6.40
C LYS A 66 -0.57 -8.03 -6.81
N LEU A 67 -1.45 -7.24 -6.16
CA LEU A 67 -1.49 -5.79 -6.35
C LEU A 67 -0.18 -5.14 -5.92
N ARG A 68 0.39 -5.52 -4.76
CA ARG A 68 1.70 -5.00 -4.33
C ARG A 68 2.80 -5.34 -5.32
N LYS A 69 2.86 -6.59 -5.80
CA LYS A 69 3.81 -6.99 -6.85
C LYS A 69 3.68 -6.11 -8.09
N PHE A 70 2.46 -5.87 -8.57
CA PHE A 70 2.20 -4.97 -9.68
C PHE A 70 2.72 -3.55 -9.40
N VAL A 71 2.43 -3.00 -8.22
CA VAL A 71 2.83 -1.64 -7.84
C VAL A 71 4.36 -1.51 -7.75
N ILE A 72 5.05 -2.45 -7.10
CA ILE A 72 6.49 -2.31 -6.82
C ILE A 72 7.42 -2.89 -7.89
N GLN A 73 6.89 -3.68 -8.83
CA GLN A 73 7.70 -4.29 -9.89
C GLN A 73 7.51 -3.63 -11.25
N GLN A 74 6.35 -3.04 -11.49
CA GLN A 74 5.99 -2.45 -12.78
C GLN A 74 5.83 -0.93 -12.69
N ASN A 75 5.79 -0.36 -11.49
CA ASN A 75 5.62 1.06 -11.26
C ASN A 75 6.57 1.53 -10.16
N THR A 76 6.64 2.84 -9.98
CA THR A 76 7.47 3.48 -8.96
C THR A 76 6.58 4.26 -8.00
N ILE A 77 6.61 3.92 -6.70
CA ILE A 77 5.96 4.74 -5.68
C ILE A 77 6.83 5.98 -5.46
N THR A 78 6.32 7.15 -5.81
CA THR A 78 7.05 8.40 -5.67
C THR A 78 6.82 9.05 -4.31
N SER A 79 5.59 9.00 -3.81
CA SER A 79 5.26 9.43 -2.45
C SER A 79 4.10 8.61 -1.88
N LEU A 80 4.03 8.52 -0.54
CA LEU A 80 2.91 7.91 0.16
C LEU A 80 2.74 8.55 1.53
N ILE A 81 1.50 8.92 1.88
CA ILE A 81 1.12 9.38 3.21
C ILE A 81 0.12 8.36 3.77
N GLN A 82 0.52 7.68 4.83
CA GLN A 82 -0.34 6.78 5.58
C GLN A 82 -0.99 7.54 6.72
N LEU A 83 -2.31 7.74 6.63
CA LEU A 83 -3.06 8.44 7.66
C LEU A 83 -3.33 7.53 8.87
N GLU A 84 -3.62 8.13 10.01
CA GLU A 84 -4.16 7.44 11.18
C GLU A 84 -5.56 6.89 10.85
N TYR A 85 -6.05 5.92 11.63
CA TYR A 85 -7.31 5.23 11.38
C TYR A 85 -8.51 6.17 11.27
N SER A 86 -8.57 7.19 12.13
CA SER A 86 -9.59 8.25 12.17
C SER A 86 -9.12 9.56 11.51
N GLY A 87 -8.17 9.47 10.59
CA GLY A 87 -7.52 10.62 9.94
C GLY A 87 -8.43 11.54 9.13
N PHE A 88 -9.71 11.15 8.93
CA PHE A 88 -10.77 12.00 8.41
C PHE A 88 -11.98 11.98 9.35
N SER A 89 -12.58 13.13 9.57
CA SER A 89 -13.84 13.24 10.29
C SER A 89 -14.92 12.38 9.60
N GLY A 90 -15.48 11.41 10.34
CA GLY A 90 -16.47 10.47 9.83
C GLY A 90 -15.93 9.32 8.98
N ALA A 91 -14.62 9.19 8.77
CA ALA A 91 -14.07 8.03 8.09
C ALA A 91 -14.09 6.79 8.99
N THR A 92 -14.57 5.69 8.44
CA THR A 92 -14.60 4.38 9.09
C THR A 92 -13.54 3.42 8.50
N VAL A 93 -12.67 3.91 7.62
CA VAL A 93 -11.71 3.12 6.88
C VAL A 93 -10.33 3.75 6.96
N PRO A 94 -9.29 2.99 7.31
CA PRO A 94 -7.92 3.50 7.34
C PRO A 94 -7.43 3.80 5.92
N ILE A 95 -6.97 5.03 5.68
CA ILE A 95 -6.69 5.56 4.35
C ILE A 95 -5.21 5.89 4.17
N CYS A 96 -4.71 5.73 2.95
CA CYS A 96 -3.47 6.34 2.47
C CYS A 96 -3.70 7.13 1.19
N THR A 97 -2.88 8.16 0.98
CA THR A 97 -2.73 8.81 -0.31
C THR A 97 -1.34 8.52 -0.86
N PHE A 98 -1.23 8.31 -2.15
CA PHE A 98 0.07 8.04 -2.74
C PHE A 98 0.12 8.43 -4.22
N THR A 99 1.33 8.63 -4.70
CA THR A 99 1.59 8.87 -6.10
C THR A 99 2.45 7.76 -6.69
N LEU A 100 2.12 7.40 -7.92
CA LEU A 100 2.87 6.44 -8.73
C LEU A 100 3.36 7.11 -10.02
N GLN A 101 4.58 6.80 -10.41
CA GLN A 101 5.01 6.93 -11.79
C GLN A 101 4.84 5.57 -12.47
N LYS A 102 4.16 5.54 -13.64
CA LYS A 102 4.11 4.34 -14.47
C LYS A 102 5.51 4.02 -14.98
N GLY A 103 5.90 2.76 -14.85
CA GLY A 103 7.25 2.29 -15.10
C GLY A 103 8.09 2.18 -13.83
N TYR A 104 8.85 1.09 -13.74
CA TYR A 104 9.76 0.85 -12.63
C TYR A 104 11.07 1.63 -12.82
N CYS A 105 11.46 2.42 -11.83
CA CYS A 105 12.73 3.13 -11.78
C CYS A 105 13.64 2.46 -10.74
N PRO A 106 14.67 1.72 -11.15
CA PRO A 106 15.60 1.07 -10.23
C PRO A 106 16.31 2.07 -9.33
N GLY A 107 16.43 1.76 -8.03
CA GLY A 107 17.13 2.59 -7.06
C GLY A 107 16.38 3.86 -6.64
N TYR A 108 15.19 4.12 -7.17
CA TYR A 108 14.40 5.27 -6.75
C TYR A 108 13.92 5.12 -5.31
N ARG A 109 14.22 6.12 -4.50
CA ARG A 109 13.77 6.17 -3.10
C ARG A 109 12.59 7.12 -2.96
N GLY A 110 11.38 6.55 -2.88
CA GLY A 110 10.16 7.30 -2.62
C GLY A 110 10.16 7.97 -1.24
N GLY A 111 9.32 9.01 -1.09
CA GLY A 111 9.05 9.66 0.19
C GLY A 111 7.81 9.08 0.85
N TYR A 112 7.92 8.70 2.13
CA TYR A 112 6.82 8.11 2.89
C TYR A 112 6.60 8.87 4.19
N VAL A 113 5.35 9.23 4.48
CA VAL A 113 4.96 9.88 5.74
C VAL A 113 4.04 8.94 6.51
N ARG A 114 4.39 8.65 7.77
CA ARG A 114 3.61 7.79 8.65
C ARG A 114 2.91 8.63 9.72
N LEU A 115 1.60 8.76 9.60
CA LEU A 115 0.78 9.52 10.53
C LEU A 115 -0.05 8.65 11.48
N SER A 116 0.16 7.33 11.45
CA SER A 116 -0.60 6.36 12.26
C SER A 116 -0.53 6.58 13.76
N ASP A 117 0.49 7.30 14.24
CA ASP A 117 0.73 7.54 15.66
C ASP A 117 0.16 8.89 16.14
N PHE A 118 -0.44 9.68 15.24
CA PHE A 118 -1.03 11.00 15.51
C PHE A 118 -2.56 10.92 15.41
N ALA A 119 -3.22 10.68 16.55
CA ALA A 119 -4.66 10.52 16.60
C ALA A 119 -5.41 11.82 16.26
N GLY A 120 -6.48 11.67 15.49
CA GLY A 120 -7.40 12.76 15.15
C GLY A 120 -7.14 13.40 13.76
N ALA A 121 -8.23 13.80 13.12
CA ALA A 121 -8.20 14.39 11.77
C ALA A 121 -7.46 15.74 11.72
N ASP A 122 -7.51 16.51 12.79
CA ASP A 122 -6.86 17.81 12.96
C ASP A 122 -5.34 17.71 12.99
N GLN A 123 -4.77 16.56 13.39
CA GLN A 123 -3.33 16.35 13.45
C GLN A 123 -2.72 15.98 12.09
N GLN A 124 -3.52 15.44 11.16
CA GLN A 124 -2.97 14.83 9.95
C GLN A 124 -2.29 15.85 9.03
N ALA A 125 -2.95 16.97 8.72
CA ALA A 125 -2.39 17.97 7.83
C ALA A 125 -1.17 18.71 8.43
N PRO A 126 -1.19 19.20 9.68
CA PRO A 126 0.00 19.81 10.29
C PRO A 126 1.21 18.86 10.33
N ARG A 127 1.01 17.60 10.71
CA ARG A 127 2.10 16.61 10.78
C ARG A 127 2.63 16.22 9.41
N ALA A 128 1.78 16.16 8.38
CA ALA A 128 2.22 15.95 7.01
C ALA A 128 3.08 17.13 6.52
N LEU A 129 2.67 18.38 6.78
CA LEU A 129 3.43 19.58 6.41
C LEU A 129 4.77 19.64 7.17
N GLU A 130 4.79 19.31 8.45
CA GLU A 130 6.00 19.21 9.23
C GLU A 130 6.99 18.18 8.64
N ALA A 131 6.51 17.01 8.25
CA ALA A 131 7.34 15.98 7.63
C ALA A 131 7.94 16.42 6.29
N LEU A 132 7.22 17.24 5.51
CA LEU A 132 7.73 17.80 4.25
C LEU A 132 8.78 18.90 4.51
N ALA A 133 8.60 19.71 5.56
CA ALA A 133 9.53 20.76 5.91
C ALA A 133 10.79 20.25 6.63
N ASN A 134 10.64 19.18 7.42
CA ASN A 134 11.72 18.55 8.20
C ASN A 134 11.74 17.05 8.00
N PRO A 135 12.50 16.53 7.04
CA PRO A 135 12.64 15.08 6.80
C PRO A 135 13.20 14.28 7.98
N ASP A 136 13.82 14.94 8.96
CA ASP A 136 14.38 14.30 10.16
C ASP A 136 13.39 14.26 11.35
N CYS A 137 12.11 14.56 11.11
CA CYS A 137 11.07 14.59 12.14
C CYS A 137 10.79 13.23 12.83
N GLY A 138 11.26 12.13 12.26
CA GLY A 138 11.07 10.78 12.79
C GLY A 138 9.90 9.98 12.22
N TRP A 139 8.99 10.62 11.48
CA TRP A 139 7.88 9.95 10.78
C TRP A 139 7.87 10.17 9.26
N PHE A 140 8.94 10.77 8.72
CA PHE A 140 9.26 10.77 7.30
C PHE A 140 10.31 9.71 6.99
N TYR A 141 10.12 8.94 5.91
CA TYR A 141 11.00 7.85 5.53
C TYR A 141 11.36 7.96 4.05
N ARG A 142 12.55 7.48 3.71
CA ARG A 142 12.99 7.27 2.33
C ARG A 142 13.28 5.79 2.13
N ALA A 143 12.53 5.15 1.25
CA ALA A 143 12.70 3.72 0.98
C ALA A 143 12.68 3.42 -0.52
N ASP A 144 13.51 2.46 -0.91
CA ASP A 144 13.49 1.84 -2.24
C ASP A 144 12.50 0.65 -2.20
N ALA A 145 11.66 0.58 -3.22
CA ALA A 145 10.67 -0.51 -3.35
C ALA A 145 11.32 -1.91 -3.43
N SER A 146 12.59 -2.02 -3.82
CA SER A 146 13.32 -3.30 -3.80
C SER A 146 13.44 -3.88 -2.39
N SER A 147 13.50 -3.05 -1.36
CA SER A 147 13.56 -3.49 0.04
C SER A 147 12.31 -4.24 0.48
N PHE A 148 11.14 -3.89 -0.07
CA PHE A 148 9.87 -4.55 0.25
C PHE A 148 9.81 -5.99 -0.27
N LYS A 149 10.54 -6.30 -1.33
CA LYS A 149 10.63 -7.65 -1.90
C LYS A 149 11.36 -8.65 -1.00
N ALA A 150 12.16 -8.16 -0.06
CA ALA A 150 12.88 -9.00 0.89
C ALA A 150 11.97 -9.60 1.98
N ILE A 151 10.80 -9.02 2.20
CA ILE A 151 9.85 -9.46 3.21
C ILE A 151 8.77 -10.34 2.53
N PRO A 152 8.46 -11.54 3.04
CA PRO A 152 7.42 -12.39 2.48
C PRO A 152 6.08 -11.66 2.33
N GLY A 153 5.45 -11.81 1.17
CA GLY A 153 4.21 -11.10 0.83
C GLY A 153 4.42 -9.66 0.35
N ASN A 154 5.67 -9.19 0.30
CA ASN A 154 6.06 -7.85 -0.18
C ASN A 154 5.28 -6.68 0.47
N PRO A 155 5.11 -6.63 1.79
CA PRO A 155 4.41 -5.51 2.44
C PRO A 155 5.15 -4.20 2.16
N ILE A 156 4.40 -3.10 2.05
CA ILE A 156 4.98 -1.76 1.88
C ILE A 156 5.50 -1.25 3.24
N ALA A 157 6.50 -1.94 3.77
CA ALA A 157 7.07 -1.68 5.10
C ALA A 157 8.21 -0.66 5.02
N TYR A 158 7.89 0.55 4.60
CA TYR A 158 8.86 1.64 4.34
C TYR A 158 9.61 2.11 5.59
N TRP A 159 9.10 1.82 6.79
CA TRP A 159 9.75 2.11 8.09
C TRP A 159 10.68 0.99 8.55
N ALA A 160 10.75 -0.13 7.83
CA ALA A 160 11.56 -1.27 8.22
C ALA A 160 13.06 -0.92 8.18
N THR A 161 13.75 -1.18 9.28
CA THR A 161 15.19 -0.94 9.36
C THR A 161 15.98 -1.95 8.52
N ALA A 162 17.19 -1.59 8.13
CA ALA A 162 18.09 -2.49 7.40
C ALA A 162 18.32 -3.81 8.15
N LYS A 163 18.44 -3.77 9.48
CA LYS A 163 18.58 -4.97 10.34
C LYS A 163 17.36 -5.89 10.23
N LEU A 164 16.14 -5.32 10.24
CA LEU A 164 14.92 -6.09 10.11
C LEU A 164 14.86 -6.77 8.73
N ILE A 165 15.14 -6.04 7.67
CA ILE A 165 15.17 -6.56 6.29
C ILE A 165 16.23 -7.66 6.14
N GLU A 166 17.41 -7.47 6.73
CA GLU A 166 18.48 -8.47 6.75
C GLU A 166 18.06 -9.74 7.51
N GLY A 167 17.34 -9.59 8.63
CA GLY A 167 16.75 -10.71 9.37
C GLY A 167 15.84 -11.57 8.51
N PHE A 168 14.98 -10.97 7.65
CA PHE A 168 14.16 -11.71 6.70
C PHE A 168 14.96 -12.39 5.58
N LYS A 169 16.10 -11.84 5.18
CA LYS A 169 16.97 -12.43 4.15
C LYS A 169 17.78 -13.63 4.68
N LYS A 170 18.22 -13.58 5.93
CA LYS A 170 19.10 -14.57 6.55
C LYS A 170 18.36 -15.59 7.41
N GLY A 171 17.21 -15.21 7.95
CA GLY A 171 16.40 -16.06 8.81
C GLY A 171 15.71 -17.19 8.07
N SER A 172 15.59 -18.34 8.71
CA SER A 172 14.72 -19.42 8.24
C SER A 172 13.26 -19.11 8.57
N ARG A 173 12.35 -19.57 7.70
CA ARG A 173 10.92 -19.40 7.94
C ARG A 173 10.47 -20.28 9.11
N LEU A 174 9.50 -19.81 9.89
CA LEU A 174 8.96 -20.57 11.02
C LEU A 174 8.37 -21.91 10.58
N ASP A 175 7.73 -21.97 9.39
CA ASP A 175 7.14 -23.18 8.83
C ASP A 175 8.18 -24.24 8.40
N GLN A 176 9.46 -23.89 8.31
CA GLN A 176 10.57 -24.82 8.11
C GLN A 176 11.04 -25.48 9.42
N ASN A 177 10.78 -24.83 10.58
CA ASN A 177 11.25 -25.24 11.89
C ASN A 177 10.10 -25.71 12.80
N GLY A 178 8.86 -25.58 12.39
CA GLY A 178 7.67 -25.95 13.15
C GLY A 178 6.41 -25.91 12.30
N ASP A 179 5.31 -26.42 12.84
CA ASP A 179 3.97 -26.40 12.22
C ASP A 179 3.13 -25.28 12.87
N PRO A 180 3.17 -24.05 12.34
CA PRO A 180 2.44 -22.93 12.92
C PRO A 180 0.94 -23.12 12.72
N ARG A 181 0.19 -23.31 13.81
CA ARG A 181 -1.26 -23.47 13.80
C ARG A 181 -1.96 -22.23 14.35
N GLN A 182 -3.07 -21.88 13.74
CA GLN A 182 -3.95 -20.85 14.28
C GLN A 182 -4.59 -21.38 15.57
N GLY A 183 -4.50 -20.60 16.67
CA GLY A 183 -5.21 -20.93 17.90
C GLY A 183 -6.74 -20.93 17.70
N LEU A 184 -7.46 -21.43 18.69
CA LEU A 184 -8.93 -21.43 18.69
C LEU A 184 -9.45 -20.00 18.51
N LYS A 185 -10.35 -19.81 17.54
CA LYS A 185 -11.16 -18.60 17.47
C LYS A 185 -12.18 -18.66 18.60
N THR A 186 -12.00 -17.85 19.62
CA THR A 186 -13.06 -17.56 20.61
C THR A 186 -14.05 -16.57 20.02
#